data_4e5d84e9adf57d084b6ca3dd2870271b
#
_entry.id   4e5d84e9adf57d084b6ca3dd2870271b
#
_cell.length_a   1.000
_cell.length_b   1.000
_cell.length_c   1.000
_cell.angle_alpha   90.00
_cell.angle_beta   90.00
_cell.angle_gamma   90.00
#
_symmetry.space_group_name_H-M   'P 1'
#
loop_
_entity.id
_entity.type
_entity.pdbx_description
1 polymer ?
#
loop_
_entity_poly.entity_id
_entity_poly.type
_entity_poly.pdbx_seq_one_letter_code
_entity_poly.pdbx_strand_id
1 'polypeptide(L)'
;MDSAPAVVDLGDEVHAIDTRMSGYSGITSGYLIRSDRPCLVETGTATSAPIVRDALAGLGVGPDDLATIVVTHIHLDHAGGVGDLAAMFPHAEVVVHERGARHLVDPEKLLTSARRVFGSVLDDVFGVLRPTEAARVRALGDTGSIDLGGGRSLSTFHSPGHAQHHVGLVDSLTGDLYVGDAAGIYIPETADLRPATPPPDFDLDLAVRSLERFRAVGPTRLLFSHFGPVEDVEPTLDRSIEELRLWVELVKDVRASALDLDHAVAMVTERTRDRYARYLADADLQEKHEHLSGTAANIAGINRWLDKVEGTTYELADPGAQH
;
A
#
# COMPACT_ATOMS: atom_id res chain seq x y z
N MET A 1 -18.44 15.74 -12.22
CA MET A 1 -19.57 14.78 -12.20
C MET A 1 -19.21 13.72 -11.19
N ASP A 2 -19.88 13.71 -10.03
CA ASP A 2 -19.69 12.64 -9.03
C ASP A 2 -20.28 11.33 -9.60
N SER A 3 -19.44 10.55 -10.27
CA SER A 3 -19.80 9.15 -10.53
C SER A 3 -19.66 8.39 -9.21
N ALA A 4 -20.65 7.53 -8.91
CA ALA A 4 -20.58 6.65 -7.74
C ALA A 4 -19.22 5.93 -7.70
N PRO A 5 -18.67 5.63 -6.48
CA PRO A 5 -17.43 4.89 -6.38
C PRO A 5 -17.55 3.56 -7.12
N ALA A 6 -16.49 3.19 -7.85
CA ALA A 6 -16.48 1.91 -8.53
C ALA A 6 -16.33 0.81 -7.46
N VAL A 7 -17.31 -0.07 -7.41
CA VAL A 7 -17.34 -1.24 -6.53
C VAL A 7 -17.41 -2.48 -7.39
N VAL A 8 -16.55 -3.46 -7.10
CA VAL A 8 -16.50 -4.75 -7.79
C VAL A 8 -16.80 -5.85 -6.78
N ASP A 9 -17.84 -6.64 -7.05
CA ASP A 9 -18.15 -7.85 -6.28
C ASP A 9 -17.15 -8.95 -6.64
N LEU A 10 -16.42 -9.45 -5.65
CA LEU A 10 -15.41 -10.51 -5.81
C LEU A 10 -15.93 -11.91 -5.40
N GLY A 11 -17.20 -12.00 -5.04
CA GLY A 11 -17.81 -13.20 -4.46
C GLY A 11 -17.66 -13.30 -2.94
N ASP A 12 -18.36 -14.25 -2.34
CA ASP A 12 -18.28 -14.56 -0.91
C ASP A 12 -18.36 -13.33 0.02
N GLU A 13 -19.20 -12.35 -0.37
CA GLU A 13 -19.40 -11.09 0.36
C GLU A 13 -18.15 -10.21 0.45
N VAL A 14 -17.18 -10.36 -0.47
CA VAL A 14 -16.01 -9.49 -0.59
C VAL A 14 -16.21 -8.51 -1.74
N HIS A 15 -16.02 -7.22 -1.46
CA HIS A 15 -16.18 -6.16 -2.45
C HIS A 15 -14.94 -5.29 -2.51
N ALA A 16 -14.34 -5.15 -3.68
CA ALA A 16 -13.27 -4.17 -3.92
C ALA A 16 -13.89 -2.79 -4.15
N ILE A 17 -13.33 -1.77 -3.51
CA ILE A 17 -13.74 -0.37 -3.56
C ILE A 17 -12.60 0.45 -4.13
N ASP A 18 -12.79 1.09 -5.28
CA ASP A 18 -11.84 2.07 -5.78
C ASP A 18 -11.89 3.34 -4.91
N THR A 19 -10.81 3.62 -4.19
CA THR A 19 -10.74 4.75 -3.26
C THR A 19 -10.48 6.08 -3.95
N ARG A 20 -10.21 6.08 -5.26
CA ARG A 20 -9.99 7.25 -6.11
C ARG A 20 -8.98 8.24 -5.58
N MET A 21 -7.81 7.77 -5.23
CA MET A 21 -6.71 8.61 -4.80
C MET A 21 -6.45 9.73 -5.81
N SER A 22 -6.36 10.98 -5.34
CA SER A 22 -6.18 12.18 -6.16
C SER A 22 -7.21 12.34 -7.30
N GLY A 23 -8.37 11.69 -7.19
CA GLY A 23 -9.42 11.68 -8.21
C GLY A 23 -9.24 10.66 -9.33
N TYR A 24 -8.13 9.96 -9.39
CA TYR A 24 -7.87 8.92 -10.39
C TYR A 24 -8.52 7.59 -9.99
N SER A 25 -9.09 6.88 -10.96
CA SER A 25 -9.55 5.51 -10.79
C SER A 25 -8.41 4.51 -10.94
N GLY A 26 -8.50 3.39 -10.17
CA GLY A 26 -7.60 2.25 -10.34
C GLY A 26 -6.20 2.51 -9.83
N ILE A 27 -6.02 3.29 -8.77
CA ILE A 27 -4.74 3.49 -8.09
C ILE A 27 -4.71 2.75 -6.76
N THR A 28 -5.67 3.05 -5.87
CA THR A 28 -5.78 2.41 -4.56
C THR A 28 -7.14 1.77 -4.38
N SER A 29 -7.17 0.59 -3.80
CA SER A 29 -8.40 -0.14 -3.46
C SER A 29 -8.47 -0.43 -1.97
N GLY A 30 -9.66 -0.23 -1.41
CA GLY A 30 -10.08 -0.82 -0.16
C GLY A 30 -10.96 -2.05 -0.42
N TYR A 31 -11.18 -2.86 0.61
CA TYR A 31 -12.01 -4.05 0.49
C TYR A 31 -13.00 -4.13 1.64
N LEU A 32 -14.29 -4.24 1.31
CA LEU A 32 -15.30 -4.55 2.30
C LEU A 32 -15.54 -6.07 2.34
N ILE A 33 -15.43 -6.65 3.52
CA ILE A 33 -15.89 -8.00 3.81
C ILE A 33 -17.22 -7.87 4.54
N ARG A 34 -18.34 -8.19 3.84
CA ARG A 34 -19.66 -8.22 4.44
C ARG A 34 -19.83 -9.55 5.18
N SER A 35 -19.89 -9.50 6.49
CA SER A 35 -20.02 -10.66 7.36
C SER A 35 -20.90 -10.27 8.55
N ASP A 36 -21.09 -11.16 9.53
CA ASP A 36 -21.82 -10.80 10.76
C ASP A 36 -21.16 -9.63 11.51
N ARG A 37 -19.86 -9.41 11.28
CA ARG A 37 -19.06 -8.30 11.77
C ARG A 37 -18.34 -7.65 10.59
N PRO A 38 -18.99 -6.74 9.83
CA PRO A 38 -18.41 -6.19 8.62
C PRO A 38 -17.03 -5.53 8.87
N CYS A 39 -16.09 -5.80 7.96
CA CYS A 39 -14.72 -5.35 8.06
C CYS A 39 -14.30 -4.61 6.79
N LEU A 40 -13.74 -3.43 6.96
CA LEU A 40 -13.07 -2.69 5.90
C LEU A 40 -11.57 -2.93 5.99
N VAL A 41 -10.96 -3.43 4.92
CA VAL A 41 -9.51 -3.52 4.74
C VAL A 41 -9.07 -2.37 3.85
N GLU A 42 -8.13 -1.55 4.31
CA GLU A 42 -7.65 -0.31 3.70
C GLU A 42 -8.69 0.82 3.65
N THR A 43 -8.21 2.04 3.78
CA THR A 43 -9.08 3.23 3.81
C THR A 43 -8.82 4.21 2.68
N GLY A 44 -7.72 4.02 1.96
CA GLY A 44 -7.21 5.05 1.06
C GLY A 44 -6.66 6.26 1.82
N THR A 45 -6.54 7.36 1.11
CA THR A 45 -6.11 8.66 1.64
C THR A 45 -7.20 9.31 2.50
N ALA A 46 -6.88 10.39 3.24
CA ALA A 46 -7.89 11.16 3.95
C ALA A 46 -8.95 11.76 3.00
N THR A 47 -8.54 12.15 1.79
CA THR A 47 -9.46 12.64 0.75
C THR A 47 -10.36 11.54 0.19
N SER A 48 -9.99 10.26 0.34
CA SER A 48 -10.78 9.10 -0.08
C SER A 48 -11.90 8.72 0.90
N ALA A 49 -11.81 9.15 2.16
CA ALA A 49 -12.75 8.73 3.21
C ALA A 49 -14.24 8.95 2.89
N PRO A 50 -14.67 10.08 2.29
CA PRO A 50 -16.06 10.24 1.86
C PRO A 50 -16.47 9.25 0.76
N ILE A 51 -15.56 8.93 -0.16
CA ILE A 51 -15.80 7.99 -1.28
C ILE A 51 -16.01 6.57 -0.73
N VAL A 52 -15.15 6.15 0.19
CA VAL A 52 -15.24 4.85 0.87
C VAL A 52 -16.54 4.76 1.69
N ARG A 53 -16.89 5.78 2.47
CA ARG A 53 -18.17 5.84 3.20
C ARG A 53 -19.35 5.65 2.25
N ASP A 54 -19.39 6.36 1.13
CA ASP A 54 -20.52 6.29 0.18
C ASP A 54 -20.59 4.92 -0.50
N ALA A 55 -19.44 4.28 -0.76
CA ALA A 55 -19.38 2.90 -1.23
C ALA A 55 -19.96 1.91 -0.20
N LEU A 56 -19.56 2.05 1.08
CA LEU A 56 -20.09 1.23 2.18
C LEU A 56 -21.59 1.40 2.32
N ALA A 57 -22.10 2.63 2.28
CA ALA A 57 -23.54 2.91 2.32
C ALA A 57 -24.27 2.29 1.13
N GLY A 58 -23.71 2.37 -0.09
CA GLY A 58 -24.24 1.72 -1.28
C GLY A 58 -24.31 0.19 -1.19
N LEU A 59 -23.44 -0.40 -0.37
CA LEU A 59 -23.41 -1.83 -0.06
C LEU A 59 -24.26 -2.19 1.17
N GLY A 60 -25.00 -1.22 1.74
CA GLY A 60 -25.91 -1.44 2.86
C GLY A 60 -25.20 -1.45 4.23
N VAL A 61 -23.98 -0.94 4.33
CA VAL A 61 -23.25 -0.78 5.61
C VAL A 61 -23.40 0.65 6.10
N GLY A 62 -24.26 0.85 7.09
CA GLY A 62 -24.53 2.13 7.73
C GLY A 62 -23.48 2.47 8.83
N PRO A 63 -23.61 3.66 9.44
CA PRO A 63 -22.66 4.14 10.45
C PRO A 63 -22.50 3.22 11.66
N ASP A 64 -23.54 2.48 12.03
CA ASP A 64 -23.55 1.62 13.21
C ASP A 64 -23.17 0.16 12.89
N ASP A 65 -23.01 -0.20 11.59
CA ASP A 65 -22.86 -1.58 11.16
C ASP A 65 -21.40 -2.02 11.05
N LEU A 66 -20.46 -1.10 10.70
CA LEU A 66 -19.06 -1.46 10.51
C LEU A 66 -18.40 -1.82 11.84
N ALA A 67 -17.90 -3.05 11.94
CA ALA A 67 -17.27 -3.55 13.18
C ALA A 67 -15.77 -3.31 13.23
N THR A 68 -15.08 -3.32 12.08
CA THR A 68 -13.63 -3.22 12.02
C THR A 68 -13.15 -2.42 10.82
N ILE A 69 -12.14 -1.59 11.04
CA ILE A 69 -11.30 -1.00 10.01
C ILE A 69 -9.89 -1.55 10.25
N VAL A 70 -9.31 -2.25 9.29
CA VAL A 70 -7.95 -2.77 9.38
C VAL A 70 -7.12 -2.26 8.22
N VAL A 71 -5.87 -1.91 8.49
CA VAL A 71 -4.91 -1.49 7.45
C VAL A 71 -3.70 -2.40 7.43
N THR A 72 -3.19 -2.69 6.24
CA THR A 72 -1.97 -3.49 6.08
C THR A 72 -0.77 -2.76 6.66
N HIS A 73 -0.72 -1.45 6.49
CA HIS A 73 0.32 -0.58 7.02
C HIS A 73 -0.16 0.88 7.09
N ILE A 74 0.68 1.81 7.60
CA ILE A 74 0.24 3.17 7.90
C ILE A 74 0.69 4.23 6.90
N HIS A 75 1.10 3.88 5.68
CA HIS A 75 1.30 4.91 4.65
C HIS A 75 -0.03 5.61 4.35
N LEU A 76 0.07 6.87 3.91
CA LEU A 76 -1.11 7.75 3.87
C LEU A 76 -2.12 7.40 2.78
N ASP A 77 -1.73 6.65 1.80
CA ASP A 77 -2.58 6.09 0.75
C ASP A 77 -3.34 4.82 1.17
N HIS A 78 -3.00 4.24 2.32
CA HIS A 78 -3.69 3.10 2.94
C HIS A 78 -4.45 3.50 4.20
N ALA A 79 -3.79 4.24 5.09
CA ALA A 79 -4.32 4.59 6.40
C ALA A 79 -4.73 6.06 6.54
N GLY A 80 -4.59 6.87 5.48
CA GLY A 80 -4.90 8.30 5.53
C GLY A 80 -6.34 8.59 5.94
N GLY A 81 -7.29 7.75 5.51
CA GLY A 81 -8.72 7.87 5.82
C GLY A 81 -9.14 7.28 7.16
N VAL A 82 -8.25 6.61 7.91
CA VAL A 82 -8.61 5.87 9.14
C VAL A 82 -9.32 6.75 10.16
N GLY A 83 -8.78 7.92 10.47
CA GLY A 83 -9.37 8.80 11.49
C GLY A 83 -10.74 9.37 11.11
N ASP A 84 -10.91 9.69 9.81
CA ASP A 84 -12.20 10.17 9.30
C ASP A 84 -13.24 9.05 9.28
N LEU A 85 -12.89 7.86 8.78
CA LEU A 85 -13.79 6.72 8.78
C LEU A 85 -14.11 6.24 10.20
N ALA A 86 -13.13 6.25 11.12
CA ALA A 86 -13.40 5.96 12.51
C ALA A 86 -14.39 6.95 13.15
N ALA A 87 -14.37 8.23 12.77
CA ALA A 87 -15.36 9.20 13.22
C ALA A 87 -16.75 8.97 12.59
N MET A 88 -16.80 8.53 11.32
CA MET A 88 -18.04 8.21 10.59
C MET A 88 -18.69 6.90 11.04
N PHE A 89 -17.89 5.93 11.52
CA PHE A 89 -18.29 4.60 11.99
C PHE A 89 -17.89 4.44 13.47
N PRO A 90 -18.68 5.00 14.41
CA PRO A 90 -18.26 5.14 15.81
C PRO A 90 -18.06 3.82 16.55
N HIS A 91 -18.62 2.73 16.07
CA HIS A 91 -18.50 1.39 16.66
C HIS A 91 -17.35 0.55 16.09
N ALA A 92 -16.73 1.00 14.98
CA ALA A 92 -15.64 0.26 14.35
C ALA A 92 -14.37 0.29 15.20
N GLU A 93 -13.77 -0.86 15.47
CA GLU A 93 -12.42 -0.99 16.01
C GLU A 93 -11.40 -0.72 14.89
N VAL A 94 -10.33 0.03 15.17
CA VAL A 94 -9.23 0.25 14.23
C VAL A 94 -8.11 -0.71 14.55
N VAL A 95 -7.75 -1.57 13.59
CA VAL A 95 -6.76 -2.63 13.76
C VAL A 95 -5.53 -2.35 12.92
N VAL A 96 -4.35 -2.40 13.52
CA VAL A 96 -3.08 -2.11 12.86
C VAL A 96 -1.94 -2.84 13.59
N HIS A 97 -0.81 -3.06 12.91
CA HIS A 97 0.38 -3.59 13.58
C HIS A 97 0.87 -2.65 14.70
N GLU A 98 1.37 -3.20 15.81
CA GLU A 98 1.78 -2.45 17.00
C GLU A 98 2.79 -1.32 16.72
N ARG A 99 3.69 -1.52 15.74
CA ARG A 99 4.66 -0.50 15.32
C ARG A 99 4.01 0.72 14.66
N GLY A 100 2.81 0.55 14.07
CA GLY A 100 2.03 1.61 13.45
C GLY A 100 1.04 2.30 14.39
N ALA A 101 0.55 1.60 15.42
CA ALA A 101 -0.57 2.01 16.26
C ALA A 101 -0.45 3.43 16.84
N ARG A 102 0.72 3.78 17.38
CA ARG A 102 0.98 5.10 17.95
C ARG A 102 0.79 6.24 16.95
N HIS A 103 1.05 6.00 15.66
CA HIS A 103 0.96 7.00 14.61
C HIS A 103 -0.48 7.23 14.12
N LEU A 104 -1.40 6.31 14.39
CA LEU A 104 -2.83 6.53 14.17
C LEU A 104 -3.46 7.29 15.34
N VAL A 105 -2.92 7.14 16.56
CA VAL A 105 -3.34 7.89 17.74
C VAL A 105 -2.78 9.32 17.73
N ASP A 106 -1.52 9.46 17.36
CA ASP A 106 -0.82 10.75 17.23
C ASP A 106 -0.05 10.78 15.89
N PRO A 107 -0.66 11.32 14.83
CA PRO A 107 -0.08 11.29 13.49
C PRO A 107 0.98 12.36 13.21
N GLU A 108 1.28 13.26 14.17
CA GLU A 108 2.15 14.43 13.93
C GLU A 108 3.53 14.03 13.36
N LYS A 109 4.16 13.00 13.94
CA LYS A 109 5.48 12.54 13.48
C LYS A 109 5.41 11.91 12.08
N LEU A 110 4.35 11.17 11.78
CA LEU A 110 4.12 10.57 10.47
C LEU A 110 3.94 11.66 9.42
N LEU A 111 3.05 12.62 9.68
CA LEU A 111 2.80 13.76 8.78
C LEU A 111 4.04 14.62 8.59
N THR A 112 4.81 14.88 9.66
CA THR A 112 6.08 15.61 9.54
C THR A 112 7.09 14.86 8.66
N SER A 113 7.17 13.54 8.78
CA SER A 113 8.03 12.72 7.92
C SER A 113 7.56 12.73 6.47
N ALA A 114 6.26 12.57 6.23
CA ALA A 114 5.67 12.61 4.89
C ALA A 114 5.88 13.97 4.20
N ARG A 115 5.75 15.10 4.94
CA ARG A 115 6.02 16.44 4.40
C ARG A 115 7.45 16.63 3.92
N ARG A 116 8.43 15.94 4.51
CA ARG A 116 9.82 15.98 4.02
C ARG A 116 9.99 15.27 2.69
N VAL A 117 9.16 14.28 2.39
CA VAL A 117 9.20 13.50 1.15
C VAL A 117 8.39 14.17 0.06
N PHE A 118 7.14 14.55 0.37
CA PHE A 118 6.16 15.04 -0.63
C PHE A 118 6.08 16.57 -0.70
N GLY A 119 6.70 17.30 0.24
CA GLY A 119 6.68 18.77 0.23
C GLY A 119 5.25 19.34 0.36
N SER A 120 4.99 20.39 -0.44
CA SER A 120 3.71 21.11 -0.43
C SER A 120 2.54 20.34 -1.04
N VAL A 121 2.78 19.30 -1.83
CA VAL A 121 1.71 18.53 -2.49
C VAL A 121 1.07 17.47 -1.57
N LEU A 122 1.64 17.26 -0.38
CA LEU A 122 1.15 16.23 0.56
C LEU A 122 -0.34 16.39 0.85
N ASP A 123 -0.75 17.61 1.24
CA ASP A 123 -2.12 17.86 1.69
C ASP A 123 -3.13 17.79 0.52
N ASP A 124 -2.71 18.12 -0.71
CA ASP A 124 -3.53 18.02 -1.91
C ASP A 124 -3.73 16.56 -2.36
N VAL A 125 -2.68 15.74 -2.26
CA VAL A 125 -2.70 14.33 -2.72
C VAL A 125 -3.32 13.41 -1.68
N PHE A 126 -2.87 13.52 -0.42
CA PHE A 126 -3.25 12.57 0.64
C PHE A 126 -4.29 13.13 1.62
N GLY A 127 -4.43 14.46 1.70
CA GLY A 127 -5.16 15.10 2.78
C GLY A 127 -4.42 15.00 4.12
N VAL A 128 -5.12 15.25 5.22
CA VAL A 128 -4.56 15.25 6.57
C VAL A 128 -5.12 14.08 7.36
N LEU A 129 -4.27 13.10 7.69
CA LEU A 129 -4.64 11.99 8.57
C LEU A 129 -5.08 12.54 9.95
N ARG A 130 -6.33 12.30 10.31
CA ARG A 130 -6.89 12.68 11.62
C ARG A 130 -6.50 11.64 12.69
N PRO A 131 -6.23 12.07 13.92
CA PRO A 131 -5.97 11.16 15.03
C PRO A 131 -7.19 10.28 15.31
N THR A 132 -6.93 9.03 15.70
CA THR A 132 -7.93 8.06 16.16
C THR A 132 -7.83 7.93 17.69
N GLU A 133 -8.95 7.87 18.39
CA GLU A 133 -8.96 7.65 19.84
C GLU A 133 -8.21 6.36 20.22
N ALA A 134 -7.28 6.47 21.17
CA ALA A 134 -6.43 5.34 21.58
C ALA A 134 -7.23 4.11 22.03
N ALA A 135 -8.38 4.31 22.67
CA ALA A 135 -9.26 3.22 23.11
C ALA A 135 -9.88 2.41 21.95
N ARG A 136 -9.88 2.95 20.74
CA ARG A 136 -10.41 2.31 19.54
C ARG A 136 -9.33 1.63 18.70
N VAL A 137 -8.05 1.84 19.01
CA VAL A 137 -6.93 1.26 18.27
C VAL A 137 -6.49 -0.04 18.93
N ARG A 138 -6.69 -1.15 18.24
CA ARG A 138 -6.18 -2.45 18.62
C ARG A 138 -4.88 -2.75 17.88
N ALA A 139 -3.80 -2.87 18.62
CA ALA A 139 -2.49 -3.23 18.10
C ALA A 139 -2.37 -4.75 17.89
N LEU A 140 -1.88 -5.14 16.71
CA LEU A 140 -1.50 -6.53 16.40
C LEU A 140 0.00 -6.72 16.62
N GLY A 141 0.38 -7.90 17.13
CA GLY A 141 1.78 -8.35 17.10
C GLY A 141 2.13 -9.01 15.76
N ASP A 142 3.20 -9.82 15.79
CA ASP A 142 3.70 -10.54 14.61
C ASP A 142 2.68 -11.52 14.02
N THR A 143 1.70 -11.95 14.80
CA THR A 143 0.55 -12.75 14.36
C THR A 143 -0.68 -12.31 15.14
N GLY A 144 -1.85 -12.49 14.54
CA GLY A 144 -3.13 -12.12 15.15
C GLY A 144 -4.30 -12.68 14.37
N SER A 145 -5.50 -12.37 14.87
CA SER A 145 -6.75 -12.72 14.20
C SER A 145 -7.78 -11.61 14.43
N ILE A 146 -8.61 -11.38 13.43
CA ILE A 146 -9.77 -10.49 13.45
C ILE A 146 -11.00 -11.37 13.26
N ASP A 147 -11.89 -11.38 14.24
CA ASP A 147 -13.14 -12.11 14.19
C ASP A 147 -14.15 -11.34 13.32
N LEU A 148 -14.64 -11.98 12.27
CA LEU A 148 -15.64 -11.45 11.34
C LEU A 148 -17.06 -11.97 11.63
N GLY A 149 -17.21 -12.77 12.70
CA GLY A 149 -18.48 -13.44 13.01
C GLY A 149 -18.75 -14.68 12.15
N GLY A 150 -19.78 -15.46 12.50
CA GLY A 150 -20.17 -16.65 11.73
C GLY A 150 -19.08 -17.72 11.56
N GLY A 151 -18.00 -17.67 12.34
CA GLY A 151 -16.83 -18.54 12.19
C GLY A 151 -15.82 -18.10 11.13
N ARG A 152 -16.05 -16.96 10.45
CA ARG A 152 -15.09 -16.33 9.53
C ARG A 152 -14.12 -15.43 10.29
N SER A 153 -12.86 -15.38 9.86
CA SER A 153 -11.83 -14.54 10.46
C SER A 153 -10.78 -14.13 9.45
N LEU A 154 -10.09 -13.01 9.72
CA LEU A 154 -8.83 -12.69 9.06
C LEU A 154 -7.67 -13.10 9.97
N SER A 155 -6.85 -14.04 9.51
CA SER A 155 -5.55 -14.32 10.13
C SER A 155 -4.55 -13.28 9.67
N THR A 156 -3.79 -12.70 10.62
CA THR A 156 -2.83 -11.64 10.31
C THR A 156 -1.41 -12.10 10.62
N PHE A 157 -0.46 -11.66 9.85
CA PHE A 157 0.96 -11.93 10.11
C PHE A 157 1.85 -10.81 9.62
N HIS A 158 2.86 -10.50 10.42
CA HIS A 158 3.83 -9.47 10.13
C HIS A 158 4.60 -9.80 8.83
N SER A 159 4.61 -8.87 7.89
CA SER A 159 5.23 -9.00 6.56
C SER A 159 6.05 -7.77 6.20
N PRO A 160 7.14 -7.50 6.99
CA PRO A 160 7.98 -6.33 6.79
C PRO A 160 8.81 -6.44 5.52
N GLY A 161 9.33 -5.29 5.10
CA GLY A 161 10.22 -5.17 3.94
C GLY A 161 9.88 -3.95 3.11
N HIS A 162 8.60 -3.73 2.79
CA HIS A 162 8.09 -2.45 2.31
C HIS A 162 8.05 -1.42 3.45
N ALA A 163 7.45 -1.81 4.56
CA ALA A 163 7.38 -1.02 5.79
C ALA A 163 7.53 -1.91 7.02
N GLN A 164 8.06 -1.36 8.14
CA GLN A 164 8.28 -2.14 9.36
C GLN A 164 6.99 -2.53 10.09
N HIS A 165 5.89 -1.89 9.78
CA HIS A 165 4.56 -2.11 10.36
C HIS A 165 3.59 -2.83 9.40
N HIS A 166 4.10 -3.42 8.32
CA HIS A 166 3.28 -4.08 7.32
C HIS A 166 2.81 -5.47 7.79
N VAL A 167 1.53 -5.80 7.54
CA VAL A 167 0.93 -7.10 7.78
C VAL A 167 0.21 -7.62 6.54
N GLY A 168 0.30 -8.91 6.30
CA GLY A 168 -0.58 -9.64 5.39
C GLY A 168 -1.81 -10.15 6.14
N LEU A 169 -2.95 -10.25 5.45
CA LEU A 169 -4.22 -10.69 6.03
C LEU A 169 -4.79 -11.82 5.17
N VAL A 170 -5.15 -12.95 5.79
CA VAL A 170 -5.76 -14.10 5.07
C VAL A 170 -7.17 -14.32 5.55
N ASP A 171 -8.11 -14.34 4.61
CA ASP A 171 -9.50 -14.65 4.89
C ASP A 171 -9.71 -16.17 5.02
N SER A 172 -10.26 -16.61 6.14
CA SER A 172 -10.47 -18.02 6.43
C SER A 172 -11.55 -18.68 5.56
N LEU A 173 -12.45 -17.90 4.96
CA LEU A 173 -13.52 -18.42 4.08
C LEU A 173 -13.05 -18.56 2.64
N THR A 174 -12.46 -17.51 2.09
CA THR A 174 -12.08 -17.44 0.67
C THR A 174 -10.65 -17.90 0.39
N GLY A 175 -9.77 -17.87 1.39
CA GLY A 175 -8.34 -18.04 1.20
C GLY A 175 -7.66 -16.84 0.54
N ASP A 176 -8.37 -15.75 0.35
CA ASP A 176 -7.80 -14.52 -0.21
C ASP A 176 -6.72 -13.93 0.72
N LEU A 177 -5.63 -13.49 0.13
CA LEU A 177 -4.55 -12.80 0.83
C LEU A 177 -4.53 -11.32 0.42
N TYR A 178 -4.77 -10.44 1.37
CA TYR A 178 -4.59 -9.00 1.24
C TYR A 178 -3.09 -8.71 1.41
N VAL A 179 -2.44 -8.35 0.32
CA VAL A 179 -0.98 -8.27 0.25
C VAL A 179 -0.43 -6.88 0.57
N GLY A 180 -1.28 -5.86 0.63
CA GLY A 180 -0.85 -4.46 0.75
C GLY A 180 0.18 -4.14 -0.35
N ASP A 181 1.29 -3.54 0.07
CA ASP A 181 2.42 -3.17 -0.78
C ASP A 181 3.59 -4.14 -0.74
N ALA A 182 3.51 -5.18 0.11
CA ALA A 182 4.61 -6.15 0.21
C ALA A 182 4.85 -6.90 -1.10
N ALA A 183 3.81 -7.09 -1.93
CA ALA A 183 3.92 -7.70 -3.25
C ALA A 183 4.15 -6.68 -4.39
N GLY A 184 4.23 -5.38 -4.08
CA GLY A 184 4.38 -4.31 -5.05
C GLY A 184 3.06 -3.71 -5.52
N ILE A 185 3.11 -3.01 -6.65
CA ILE A 185 1.99 -2.31 -7.29
C ILE A 185 1.64 -3.05 -8.57
N TYR A 186 0.41 -3.52 -8.66
CA TYR A 186 -0.12 -4.16 -9.85
C TYR A 186 -0.89 -3.15 -10.70
N ILE A 187 -0.60 -3.09 -11.99
CA ILE A 187 -1.22 -2.20 -12.97
C ILE A 187 -2.07 -3.05 -13.92
N PRO A 188 -3.39 -3.16 -13.70
CA PRO A 188 -4.24 -4.08 -14.45
C PRO A 188 -4.28 -3.81 -15.95
N GLU A 189 -4.20 -2.54 -16.36
CA GLU A 189 -4.29 -2.09 -17.75
C GLU A 189 -3.18 -2.69 -18.62
N THR A 190 -2.03 -2.95 -18.03
CA THR A 190 -0.84 -3.49 -18.72
C THR A 190 -0.41 -4.85 -18.20
N ALA A 191 -1.00 -5.30 -17.09
CA ALA A 191 -0.57 -6.44 -16.29
C ALA A 191 0.89 -6.30 -15.80
N ASP A 192 1.35 -5.07 -15.62
CA ASP A 192 2.67 -4.79 -15.06
C ASP A 192 2.65 -4.87 -13.54
N LEU A 193 3.76 -5.31 -12.98
CA LEU A 193 4.01 -5.33 -11.55
C LEU A 193 5.28 -4.53 -11.27
N ARG A 194 5.19 -3.48 -10.45
CA ARG A 194 6.31 -2.62 -10.07
C ARG A 194 6.61 -2.80 -8.58
N PRO A 195 7.88 -2.73 -8.15
CA PRO A 195 8.19 -2.83 -6.73
C PRO A 195 7.75 -1.57 -5.99
N ALA A 196 7.41 -1.71 -4.71
CA ALA A 196 7.13 -0.61 -3.79
C ALA A 196 8.23 -0.58 -2.72
N THR A 197 9.22 0.30 -2.92
CA THR A 197 10.44 0.35 -2.10
C THR A 197 10.73 1.74 -1.55
N PRO A 198 9.75 2.44 -0.93
CA PRO A 198 9.95 3.80 -0.47
C PRO A 198 10.89 3.87 0.74
N PRO A 199 11.62 5.00 0.92
CA PRO A 199 12.32 5.25 2.17
C PRO A 199 11.31 5.53 3.30
N PRO A 200 11.63 5.33 4.58
CA PRO A 200 12.95 4.92 5.08
C PRO A 200 13.09 3.42 5.37
N ASP A 201 12.04 2.63 5.20
CA ASP A 201 11.89 1.32 5.85
C ASP A 201 12.21 0.14 4.93
N PHE A 202 12.42 0.38 3.63
CA PHE A 202 12.68 -0.71 2.69
C PHE A 202 13.86 -1.59 3.14
N ASP A 203 13.65 -2.91 3.04
CA ASP A 203 14.65 -3.94 3.31
C ASP A 203 14.39 -5.15 2.41
N LEU A 204 15.31 -5.41 1.47
CA LEU A 204 15.16 -6.48 0.47
C LEU A 204 15.00 -7.86 1.10
N ASP A 205 15.82 -8.17 2.11
CA ASP A 205 15.82 -9.52 2.71
C ASP A 205 14.52 -9.76 3.49
N LEU A 206 13.99 -8.73 4.14
CA LEU A 206 12.69 -8.80 4.80
C LEU A 206 11.56 -8.92 3.78
N ALA A 207 11.59 -8.14 2.69
CA ALA A 207 10.59 -8.17 1.64
C ALA A 207 10.51 -9.55 0.98
N VAL A 208 11.64 -10.13 0.61
CA VAL A 208 11.69 -11.49 0.03
C VAL A 208 11.13 -12.53 1.01
N ARG A 209 11.55 -12.48 2.30
CA ARG A 209 10.99 -13.39 3.32
C ARG A 209 9.48 -13.23 3.50
N SER A 210 8.96 -12.02 3.40
CA SER A 210 7.52 -11.76 3.49
C SER A 210 6.76 -12.38 2.30
N LEU A 211 7.30 -12.26 1.08
CA LEU A 211 6.74 -12.90 -0.12
C LEU A 211 6.78 -14.44 -0.04
N GLU A 212 7.87 -15.01 0.46
CA GLU A 212 7.96 -16.45 0.70
C GLU A 212 6.96 -16.93 1.77
N ARG A 213 6.70 -16.09 2.78
CA ARG A 213 5.65 -16.36 3.76
C ARG A 213 4.26 -16.31 3.14
N PHE A 214 4.00 -15.36 2.22
CA PHE A 214 2.77 -15.29 1.45
C PHE A 214 2.55 -16.57 0.64
N ARG A 215 3.60 -17.06 -0.03
CA ARG A 215 3.57 -18.34 -0.74
C ARG A 215 3.22 -19.51 0.18
N ALA A 216 3.88 -19.59 1.35
CA ALA A 216 3.70 -20.66 2.30
C ALA A 216 2.28 -20.75 2.90
N VAL A 217 1.54 -19.64 2.89
CA VAL A 217 0.12 -19.61 3.31
C VAL A 217 -0.77 -20.32 2.30
N GLY A 218 -0.36 -20.39 1.02
CA GLY A 218 -1.13 -21.02 -0.06
C GLY A 218 -2.43 -20.29 -0.39
N PRO A 219 -2.40 -18.97 -0.64
CA PRO A 219 -3.62 -18.21 -0.87
C PRO A 219 -4.30 -18.61 -2.18
N THR A 220 -5.62 -18.41 -2.25
CA THR A 220 -6.43 -18.65 -3.44
C THR A 220 -6.22 -17.55 -4.49
N ARG A 221 -6.10 -16.30 -4.04
CA ARG A 221 -5.76 -15.13 -4.88
C ARG A 221 -5.11 -14.05 -4.01
N LEU A 222 -4.43 -13.11 -4.67
CA LEU A 222 -3.81 -11.94 -4.06
C LEU A 222 -4.71 -10.73 -4.26
N LEU A 223 -5.03 -10.02 -3.18
CA LEU A 223 -5.78 -8.77 -3.21
C LEU A 223 -4.81 -7.61 -2.96
N PHE A 224 -4.48 -6.90 -4.03
CA PHE A 224 -3.56 -5.77 -3.98
C PHE A 224 -4.28 -4.50 -3.53
N SER A 225 -3.64 -3.74 -2.66
CA SER A 225 -4.08 -2.38 -2.36
C SER A 225 -3.84 -1.42 -3.55
N HIS A 226 -2.91 -1.79 -4.45
CA HIS A 226 -2.60 -1.17 -5.74
C HIS A 226 -2.50 -2.22 -6.87
N PHE A 227 -3.45 -2.65 -7.57
CA PHE A 227 -4.90 -2.60 -7.62
C PHE A 227 -5.46 -4.00 -7.89
N GLY A 228 -6.51 -4.36 -7.15
CA GLY A 228 -7.43 -5.43 -7.50
C GLY A 228 -6.97 -6.86 -7.22
N PRO A 229 -7.82 -7.84 -7.55
CA PRO A 229 -7.51 -9.25 -7.39
C PRO A 229 -6.58 -9.76 -8.50
N VAL A 230 -5.66 -10.65 -8.12
CA VAL A 230 -4.81 -11.41 -9.03
C VAL A 230 -4.90 -12.89 -8.68
N GLU A 231 -5.31 -13.73 -9.64
CA GLU A 231 -5.54 -15.17 -9.44
C GLU A 231 -4.26 -16.00 -9.65
N ASP A 232 -3.34 -15.52 -10.49
CA ASP A 232 -2.07 -16.19 -10.78
C ASP A 232 -1.07 -15.98 -9.64
N VAL A 233 -1.31 -16.62 -8.48
CA VAL A 233 -0.58 -16.38 -7.23
C VAL A 233 0.92 -16.63 -7.36
N GLU A 234 1.32 -17.86 -7.74
CA GLU A 234 2.74 -18.25 -7.80
C GLU A 234 3.54 -17.41 -8.80
N PRO A 235 3.08 -17.24 -10.07
CA PRO A 235 3.79 -16.39 -11.02
C PRO A 235 3.91 -14.93 -10.56
N THR A 236 2.89 -14.42 -9.85
CA THR A 236 2.89 -13.04 -9.35
C THR A 236 3.88 -12.86 -8.21
N LEU A 237 3.95 -13.80 -7.25
CA LEU A 237 4.93 -13.76 -6.17
C LEU A 237 6.36 -13.92 -6.68
N ASP A 238 6.59 -14.80 -7.66
CA ASP A 238 7.89 -14.93 -8.33
C ASP A 238 8.31 -13.62 -8.99
N ARG A 239 7.38 -13.01 -9.73
CA ARG A 239 7.62 -11.72 -10.38
C ARG A 239 7.89 -10.60 -9.37
N SER A 240 7.18 -10.56 -8.25
CA SER A 240 7.44 -9.59 -7.16
C SER A 240 8.89 -9.70 -6.66
N ILE A 241 9.36 -10.92 -6.43
CA ILE A 241 10.74 -11.17 -5.98
C ILE A 241 11.76 -10.77 -7.06
N GLU A 242 11.48 -11.11 -8.32
CA GLU A 242 12.32 -10.72 -9.46
C GLU A 242 12.43 -9.19 -9.61
N GLU A 243 11.30 -8.47 -9.50
CA GLU A 243 11.29 -7.02 -9.59
C GLU A 243 12.11 -6.37 -8.46
N LEU A 244 11.94 -6.83 -7.22
CA LEU A 244 12.73 -6.33 -6.09
C LEU A 244 14.25 -6.51 -6.33
N ARG A 245 14.65 -7.69 -6.79
CA ARG A 245 16.06 -7.99 -7.07
C ARG A 245 16.61 -7.18 -8.24
N LEU A 246 15.83 -7.10 -9.33
CA LEU A 246 16.19 -6.30 -10.50
C LEU A 246 16.45 -4.85 -10.13
N TRP A 247 15.51 -4.23 -9.41
CA TRP A 247 15.64 -2.82 -9.05
C TRP A 247 16.81 -2.56 -8.09
N VAL A 248 17.10 -3.48 -7.18
CA VAL A 248 18.29 -3.39 -6.32
C VAL A 248 19.58 -3.42 -7.16
N GLU A 249 19.69 -4.32 -8.15
CA GLU A 249 20.87 -4.37 -9.03
C GLU A 249 20.98 -3.09 -9.89
N LEU A 250 19.87 -2.57 -10.40
CA LEU A 250 19.86 -1.29 -11.13
C LEU A 250 20.37 -0.13 -10.27
N VAL A 251 19.97 -0.06 -8.99
CA VAL A 251 20.44 1.01 -8.09
C VAL A 251 21.91 0.82 -7.71
N LYS A 252 22.40 -0.41 -7.60
CA LYS A 252 23.87 -0.66 -7.46
C LYS A 252 24.63 -0.11 -8.67
N ASP A 253 24.11 -0.31 -9.89
CA ASP A 253 24.73 0.23 -11.10
C ASP A 253 24.68 1.77 -11.14
N VAL A 254 23.56 2.38 -10.65
CA VAL A 254 23.47 3.83 -10.46
C VAL A 254 24.62 4.34 -9.56
N ARG A 255 24.82 3.69 -8.41
CA ARG A 255 25.90 4.05 -7.45
C ARG A 255 27.28 3.88 -8.08
N ALA A 256 27.53 2.76 -8.76
CA ALA A 256 28.79 2.49 -9.45
C ALA A 256 29.11 3.52 -10.53
N SER A 257 28.07 4.11 -11.14
CA SER A 257 28.19 5.12 -12.20
C SER A 257 28.20 6.56 -11.65
N ALA A 258 28.08 6.75 -10.32
CA ALA A 258 28.05 8.05 -9.63
C ALA A 258 27.00 9.02 -10.21
N LEU A 259 25.79 8.52 -10.50
CA LEU A 259 24.71 9.31 -11.10
C LEU A 259 23.96 10.12 -10.04
N ASP A 260 23.52 11.33 -10.40
CA ASP A 260 22.48 12.04 -9.66
C ASP A 260 21.10 11.42 -9.86
N LEU A 261 20.09 11.94 -9.18
CA LEU A 261 18.74 11.35 -9.18
C LEU A 261 18.10 11.35 -10.58
N ASP A 262 18.23 12.44 -11.35
CA ASP A 262 17.61 12.54 -12.69
C ASP A 262 18.22 11.53 -13.66
N HIS A 263 19.56 11.43 -13.68
CA HIS A 263 20.25 10.44 -14.50
C HIS A 263 19.99 9.01 -14.03
N ALA A 264 19.83 8.80 -12.73
CA ALA A 264 19.44 7.51 -12.16
C ALA A 264 18.04 7.08 -12.62
N VAL A 265 17.06 7.99 -12.56
CA VAL A 265 15.70 7.75 -13.07
C VAL A 265 15.74 7.43 -14.56
N ALA A 266 16.47 8.21 -15.36
CA ALA A 266 16.60 7.98 -16.80
C ALA A 266 17.23 6.60 -17.10
N MET A 267 18.30 6.24 -16.38
CA MET A 267 18.95 4.93 -16.55
C MET A 267 18.05 3.76 -16.18
N VAL A 268 17.35 3.83 -15.04
CA VAL A 268 16.43 2.77 -14.60
C VAL A 268 15.28 2.64 -15.58
N THR A 269 14.68 3.75 -16.03
CA THR A 269 13.60 3.76 -17.03
C THR A 269 14.06 3.12 -18.34
N GLU A 270 15.25 3.47 -18.83
CA GLU A 270 15.78 2.91 -20.06
C GLU A 270 16.02 1.40 -19.94
N ARG A 271 16.61 0.94 -18.84
CA ARG A 271 16.92 -0.47 -18.63
C ARG A 271 15.69 -1.34 -18.36
N THR A 272 14.58 -0.74 -17.92
CA THR A 272 13.30 -1.43 -17.70
C THR A 272 12.32 -1.24 -18.85
N ARG A 273 12.72 -0.54 -19.93
CA ARG A 273 11.86 -0.16 -21.05
C ARG A 273 11.08 -1.32 -21.66
N ASP A 274 11.77 -2.40 -21.98
CA ASP A 274 11.12 -3.57 -22.60
C ASP A 274 10.18 -4.28 -21.62
N ARG A 275 10.52 -4.25 -20.33
CA ARG A 275 9.74 -4.87 -19.27
C ARG A 275 8.43 -4.15 -19.00
N TYR A 276 8.44 -2.83 -19.08
CA TYR A 276 7.27 -1.97 -18.87
C TYR A 276 6.83 -1.25 -20.14
N ALA A 277 7.05 -1.88 -21.31
CA ALA A 277 6.83 -1.21 -22.60
C ALA A 277 5.40 -0.68 -22.78
N ARG A 278 4.38 -1.41 -22.31
CA ARG A 278 2.98 -0.98 -22.39
C ARG A 278 2.70 0.20 -21.45
N TYR A 279 3.18 0.14 -20.23
CA TYR A 279 3.08 1.21 -19.26
C TYR A 279 3.76 2.49 -19.76
N LEU A 280 4.99 2.36 -20.28
CA LEU A 280 5.78 3.49 -20.79
C LEU A 280 5.27 4.05 -22.12
N ALA A 281 4.37 3.36 -22.81
CA ALA A 281 3.72 3.85 -24.03
C ALA A 281 2.45 4.68 -23.72
N ASP A 282 1.94 4.65 -22.49
CA ASP A 282 0.72 5.33 -22.07
C ASP A 282 1.06 6.49 -21.09
N ALA A 283 1.04 7.72 -21.60
CA ALA A 283 1.40 8.90 -20.80
C ALA A 283 0.41 9.19 -19.66
N ASP A 284 -0.87 8.92 -19.87
CA ASP A 284 -1.91 9.15 -18.85
C ASP A 284 -1.73 8.14 -17.71
N LEU A 285 -1.37 6.89 -18.04
CA LEU A 285 -1.09 5.85 -17.08
C LEU A 285 0.19 6.15 -16.29
N GLN A 286 1.23 6.67 -16.94
CA GLN A 286 2.45 7.12 -16.25
C GLN A 286 2.16 8.28 -15.30
N GLU A 287 1.48 9.33 -15.75
CA GLU A 287 1.11 10.45 -14.90
C GLU A 287 0.32 9.98 -13.67
N LYS A 288 -0.68 9.14 -13.87
CA LYS A 288 -1.50 8.55 -12.82
C LYS A 288 -0.67 7.84 -11.74
N HIS A 289 0.32 7.03 -12.13
CA HIS A 289 1.08 6.20 -11.19
C HIS A 289 2.35 6.84 -10.64
N GLU A 290 2.92 7.85 -11.29
CA GLU A 290 4.11 8.56 -10.78
C GLU A 290 3.81 9.34 -9.48
N HIS A 291 2.57 9.71 -9.22
CA HIS A 291 2.16 10.34 -7.96
C HIS A 291 2.27 9.40 -6.74
N LEU A 292 2.32 8.08 -6.95
CA LEU A 292 2.31 7.07 -5.90
C LEU A 292 3.67 6.46 -5.61
N SER A 293 4.26 5.87 -6.63
CA SER A 293 5.51 5.14 -6.48
C SER A 293 6.44 5.47 -7.64
N GLY A 294 6.75 6.75 -7.73
CA GLY A 294 7.68 7.25 -8.72
C GLY A 294 8.98 6.46 -8.71
N THR A 295 9.54 6.28 -9.89
CA THR A 295 10.86 5.66 -10.05
C THR A 295 11.89 6.25 -9.10
N ALA A 296 11.84 7.57 -8.88
CA ALA A 296 12.70 8.29 -7.95
C ALA A 296 12.57 7.80 -6.48
N ALA A 297 11.33 7.62 -5.99
CA ALA A 297 11.09 7.17 -4.62
C ALA A 297 11.62 5.74 -4.40
N ASN A 298 11.42 4.84 -5.36
CA ASN A 298 11.96 3.49 -5.32
C ASN A 298 13.50 3.48 -5.31
N ILE A 299 14.13 4.28 -6.17
CA ILE A 299 15.59 4.43 -6.18
C ILE A 299 16.09 4.96 -4.84
N ALA A 300 15.45 5.98 -4.27
CA ALA A 300 15.84 6.58 -3.00
C ALA A 300 15.75 5.58 -1.84
N GLY A 301 14.69 4.79 -1.77
CA GLY A 301 14.52 3.78 -0.72
C GLY A 301 15.53 2.64 -0.81
N ILE A 302 15.78 2.13 -2.02
CA ILE A 302 16.81 1.11 -2.25
C ILE A 302 18.20 1.67 -1.93
N ASN A 303 18.51 2.89 -2.37
CA ASN A 303 19.79 3.53 -2.07
C ASN A 303 20.03 3.65 -0.57
N ARG A 304 19.00 4.09 0.19
CA ARG A 304 19.06 4.18 1.65
C ARG A 304 19.28 2.82 2.30
N TRP A 305 18.63 1.77 1.80
CA TRP A 305 18.86 0.40 2.29
C TRP A 305 20.27 -0.07 2.02
N LEU A 306 20.81 0.18 0.80
CA LEU A 306 22.19 -0.14 0.46
C LEU A 306 23.19 0.58 1.39
N ASP A 307 22.97 1.86 1.69
CA ASP A 307 23.80 2.60 2.65
C ASP A 307 23.87 1.92 4.01
N LYS A 308 22.71 1.45 4.49
CA LYS A 308 22.61 0.75 5.77
C LYS A 308 23.34 -0.60 5.75
N VAL A 309 23.22 -1.36 4.67
CA VAL A 309 23.81 -2.72 4.54
C VAL A 309 25.32 -2.64 4.30
N GLU A 310 25.76 -1.69 3.47
CA GLU A 310 27.17 -1.54 3.11
C GLU A 310 27.96 -0.67 4.10
N GLY A 311 27.27 0.01 5.04
CA GLY A 311 27.90 0.95 5.96
C GLY A 311 28.48 2.19 5.26
N THR A 312 27.88 2.58 4.15
CA THR A 312 28.29 3.70 3.29
C THR A 312 27.22 4.80 3.31
N THR A 313 27.52 5.92 2.68
CA THR A 313 26.53 6.96 2.37
C THR A 313 26.73 7.37 0.92
N TYR A 314 25.69 7.20 0.11
CA TYR A 314 25.69 7.67 -1.26
C TYR A 314 24.58 8.72 -1.42
N GLU A 315 25.00 9.97 -1.64
CA GLU A 315 24.09 11.09 -1.87
C GLU A 315 23.64 11.08 -3.33
N LEU A 316 22.38 10.72 -3.56
CA LEU A 316 21.71 11.03 -4.83
C LEU A 316 21.43 12.54 -4.82
N ALA A 317 22.33 13.33 -5.40
CA ALA A 317 22.16 14.78 -5.49
C ALA A 317 20.84 15.06 -6.24
N ASP A 318 19.96 15.86 -5.62
CA ASP A 318 18.81 16.43 -6.29
C ASP A 318 19.23 17.72 -6.98
N PRO A 319 19.33 17.78 -8.32
CA PRO A 319 19.74 18.99 -9.03
C PRO A 319 18.74 20.14 -8.87
N GLY A 320 17.49 19.87 -8.43
CA GLY A 320 16.47 20.87 -8.13
C GLY A 320 16.53 21.50 -6.74
N ALA A 321 17.33 20.97 -5.81
CA ALA A 321 17.43 21.48 -4.43
C ALA A 321 18.27 22.76 -4.25
N GLN A 322 18.76 23.38 -5.34
CA GLN A 322 19.60 24.57 -5.33
C GLN A 322 18.85 25.84 -5.75
N HIS A 323 17.58 26.00 -5.37
CA HIS A 323 16.94 27.32 -5.54
C HIS A 323 15.98 27.64 -4.38
#